data_ed15882c8ad8a9902ee26e51b154a130
#
_entry.id   ed15882c8ad8a9902ee26e51b154a130
#
_cell.length_a   1.000
_cell.length_b   1.000
_cell.length_c   1.000
_cell.angle_alpha   90.00
_cell.angle_beta   90.00
_cell.angle_gamma   90.00
#
_symmetry.space_group_name_H-M   'P 1'
#
loop_
_entity.id
_entity.type
_entity.pdbx_description
1 polymer ?
#
loop_
_entity_poly.entity_id
_entity_poly.type
_entity_poly.pdbx_seq_one_letter_code
_entity_poly.pdbx_strand_id
1 'polypeptide(L)'
;MDTIQIKDKMFTVSIKEQDILKEVTRVANEINRDLAGKNPLFLSVLNGSFMFTADLLKRITIPCEISFVKLASYQGVSSTGVIKEVIGINEDLTDRTVVIVEDIVDTGLTMQRLLDTLGTRGPREIPVSYTHLTLPTIRL
;
A
#
# COMPACT_ATOMS: atom_id res chain seq x y z
N MET A 1 30.32 -8.74 -0.56
CA MET A 1 28.90 -8.74 -0.91
C MET A 1 28.22 -9.88 -0.19
N ASP A 2 27.20 -9.55 0.56
CA ASP A 2 26.48 -10.56 1.33
C ASP A 2 25.61 -11.39 0.40
N THR A 3 25.83 -12.70 0.42
CA THR A 3 25.01 -13.66 -0.33
C THR A 3 24.23 -14.50 0.63
N ILE A 4 22.97 -14.78 0.29
CA ILE A 4 22.08 -15.63 1.06
C ILE A 4 21.63 -16.78 0.19
N GLN A 5 21.73 -17.99 0.71
CA GLN A 5 21.17 -19.16 0.05
C GLN A 5 19.76 -19.42 0.52
N ILE A 6 18.84 -19.52 -0.41
CA ILE A 6 17.45 -19.91 -0.15
C ILE A 6 17.14 -21.10 -1.04
N LYS A 7 16.95 -22.28 -0.41
CA LYS A 7 16.79 -23.56 -1.12
C LYS A 7 17.99 -23.83 -2.02
N ASP A 8 17.77 -23.97 -3.32
CA ASP A 8 18.79 -24.25 -4.33
C ASP A 8 19.36 -23.00 -5.01
N LYS A 9 18.95 -21.79 -4.54
CA LYS A 9 19.32 -20.53 -5.20
C LYS A 9 20.14 -19.64 -4.28
N MET A 10 21.12 -18.96 -4.88
CA MET A 10 21.90 -17.94 -4.21
C MET A 10 21.38 -16.55 -4.59
N PHE A 11 21.24 -15.71 -3.59
CA PHE A 11 20.79 -14.34 -3.76
C PHE A 11 21.84 -13.37 -3.25
N THR A 12 22.02 -12.28 -3.96
CA THR A 12 22.85 -11.16 -3.52
C THR A 12 21.95 -9.96 -3.23
N VAL A 13 22.36 -9.11 -2.30
CA VAL A 13 21.64 -7.88 -1.99
C VAL A 13 21.71 -6.96 -3.22
N SER A 14 20.56 -6.70 -3.82
CA SER A 14 20.42 -5.77 -4.94
C SER A 14 20.23 -4.34 -4.44
N ILE A 15 19.36 -4.17 -3.42
CA ILE A 15 19.05 -2.87 -2.83
C ILE A 15 19.24 -3.00 -1.33
N LYS A 16 20.03 -2.10 -0.76
CA LYS A 16 20.33 -2.13 0.67
C LYS A 16 19.16 -1.59 1.48
N GLU A 17 18.98 -2.13 2.69
CA GLU A 17 17.94 -1.69 3.62
C GLU A 17 18.00 -0.18 3.85
N GLN A 18 19.18 0.38 4.04
CA GLN A 18 19.35 1.82 4.29
C GLN A 18 18.84 2.67 3.12
N ASP A 19 18.97 2.20 1.88
CA ASP A 19 18.47 2.90 0.71
C ASP A 19 16.95 2.82 0.62
N ILE A 20 16.37 1.68 0.98
CA ILE A 20 14.92 1.50 1.08
C ILE A 20 14.35 2.44 2.14
N LEU A 21 14.97 2.48 3.32
CA LEU A 21 14.50 3.33 4.42
C LEU A 21 14.61 4.83 4.09
N LYS A 22 15.61 5.22 3.29
CA LYS A 22 15.68 6.59 2.76
C LYS A 22 14.45 6.94 1.91
N GLU A 23 14.05 6.03 1.02
CA GLU A 23 12.88 6.24 0.18
C GLU A 23 11.58 6.24 1.00
N VAL A 24 11.47 5.36 1.99
CA VAL A 24 10.33 5.36 2.90
C VAL A 24 10.24 6.69 3.65
N THR A 25 11.37 7.20 4.11
CA THR A 25 11.44 8.51 4.78
C THR A 25 11.01 9.64 3.85
N ARG A 26 11.45 9.62 2.59
CA ARG A 26 11.06 10.61 1.60
C ARG A 26 9.54 10.61 1.38
N VAL A 27 8.95 9.43 1.21
CA VAL A 27 7.50 9.28 1.02
C VAL A 27 6.75 9.76 2.26
N ALA A 28 7.21 9.40 3.45
CA ALA A 28 6.59 9.84 4.69
C ALA A 28 6.61 11.37 4.83
N ASN A 29 7.73 12.00 4.46
CA ASN A 29 7.84 13.46 4.50
C ASN A 29 6.87 14.14 3.53
N GLU A 30 6.70 13.57 2.33
CA GLU A 30 5.72 14.07 1.38
C GLU A 30 4.28 13.94 1.91
N ILE A 31 3.96 12.79 2.51
CA ILE A 31 2.64 12.57 3.11
C ILE A 31 2.40 13.53 4.26
N ASN A 32 3.36 13.68 5.16
CA ASN A 32 3.23 14.62 6.28
C ASN A 32 2.98 16.05 5.82
N ARG A 33 3.61 16.47 4.73
CA ARG A 33 3.44 17.79 4.14
C ARG A 33 2.09 17.92 3.43
N ASP A 34 1.79 16.97 2.53
CA ASP A 34 0.66 17.08 1.62
C ASP A 34 -0.68 16.77 2.29
N LEU A 35 -0.67 15.93 3.31
CA LEU A 35 -1.89 15.48 3.99
C LEU A 35 -2.05 16.07 5.40
N ALA A 36 -1.26 17.06 5.75
CA ALA A 36 -1.40 17.77 7.02
C ALA A 36 -2.83 18.34 7.16
N GLY A 37 -3.45 18.10 8.29
CA GLY A 37 -4.82 18.56 8.58
C GLY A 37 -5.93 17.71 7.96
N LYS A 38 -5.60 16.68 7.18
CA LYS A 38 -6.61 15.86 6.50
C LYS A 38 -7.00 14.59 7.27
N ASN A 39 -6.29 14.25 8.34
CA ASN A 39 -6.50 13.02 9.12
C ASN A 39 -6.66 11.79 8.22
N PRO A 40 -5.63 11.42 7.45
CA PRO A 40 -5.76 10.35 6.47
C PRO A 40 -5.98 8.98 7.13
N LEU A 41 -6.74 8.14 6.44
CA LEU A 41 -6.86 6.72 6.75
C LEU A 41 -5.88 5.96 5.86
N PHE A 42 -4.90 5.32 6.47
CA PHE A 42 -4.00 4.42 5.74
C PHE A 42 -4.66 3.05 5.62
N LEU A 43 -4.81 2.58 4.40
CA LEU A 43 -5.36 1.27 4.11
C LEU A 43 -4.26 0.38 3.56
N SER A 44 -3.78 -0.53 4.40
CA SER A 44 -2.69 -1.43 4.04
C SER A 44 -3.24 -2.72 3.42
N VAL A 45 -2.71 -3.09 2.26
CA VAL A 45 -3.13 -4.29 1.54
C VAL A 45 -2.24 -5.46 1.96
N LEU A 46 -2.80 -6.35 2.77
CA LEU A 46 -2.08 -7.51 3.30
C LEU A 46 -1.97 -8.64 2.25
N ASN A 47 -0.95 -9.53 2.32
CA ASN A 47 0.06 -9.56 3.40
C ASN A 47 1.33 -8.77 3.06
N GLY A 48 1.64 -8.58 1.79
CA GLY A 48 2.93 -8.08 1.33
C GLY A 48 3.33 -6.71 1.86
N SER A 49 2.37 -5.86 2.17
CA SER A 49 2.64 -4.48 2.55
C SER A 49 2.92 -4.27 4.05
N PHE A 50 2.86 -5.30 4.90
CA PHE A 50 2.91 -5.07 6.35
C PHE A 50 4.22 -4.45 6.82
N MET A 51 5.37 -4.88 6.29
CA MET A 51 6.69 -4.33 6.67
C MET A 51 6.83 -2.88 6.22
N PHE A 52 6.46 -2.59 4.99
CA PHE A 52 6.47 -1.23 4.47
C PHE A 52 5.53 -0.33 5.27
N THR A 53 4.34 -0.80 5.57
CA THR A 53 3.38 -0.05 6.36
C THR A 53 3.95 0.30 7.73
N ALA A 54 4.59 -0.65 8.41
CA ALA A 54 5.20 -0.41 9.71
C ALA A 54 6.30 0.65 9.62
N ASP A 55 7.19 0.54 8.64
CA ASP A 55 8.29 1.50 8.47
C ASP A 55 7.77 2.89 8.07
N LEU A 56 6.75 2.95 7.24
CA LEU A 56 6.13 4.20 6.82
C LEU A 56 5.46 4.91 8.01
N LEU A 57 4.61 4.18 8.75
CA LEU A 57 3.82 4.79 9.84
C LEU A 57 4.68 5.25 11.01
N LYS A 58 5.83 4.61 11.23
CA LYS A 58 6.80 5.11 12.22
C LYS A 58 7.30 6.53 11.91
N ARG A 59 7.17 6.95 10.66
CA ARG A 59 7.67 8.24 10.17
C ARG A 59 6.55 9.24 9.87
N ILE A 60 5.31 8.83 10.03
CA ILE A 60 4.16 9.73 9.89
C ILE A 60 3.98 10.49 11.21
N THR A 61 3.99 11.81 11.12
CA THR A 61 3.91 12.71 12.28
C THR A 61 2.56 13.42 12.42
N ILE A 62 1.71 13.30 11.39
CA ILE A 62 0.38 13.90 11.41
C ILE A 62 -0.63 12.93 12.02
N PRO A 63 -1.74 13.43 12.58
CA PRO A 63 -2.83 12.55 13.02
C PRO A 63 -3.35 11.72 11.86
N CYS A 64 -3.50 10.41 12.09
CA CYS A 64 -3.94 9.47 11.08
C CYS A 64 -4.60 8.25 11.73
N GLU A 65 -5.26 7.45 10.90
CA GLU A 65 -5.79 6.15 11.29
C GLU A 65 -5.23 5.09 10.34
N ILE A 66 -5.27 3.84 10.77
CA ILE A 66 -4.82 2.72 9.94
C ILE A 66 -5.87 1.61 9.95
N SER A 67 -6.08 1.02 8.79
CA SER A 67 -6.87 -0.18 8.62
C SER A 67 -6.20 -1.12 7.62
N PHE A 68 -6.67 -2.35 7.58
CA PHE A 68 -6.09 -3.39 6.73
C PHE A 68 -7.17 -4.00 5.86
N VAL A 69 -6.79 -4.34 4.63
CA VAL A 69 -7.61 -5.13 3.73
C VAL A 69 -6.79 -6.29 3.20
N LYS A 70 -7.39 -7.44 3.10
CA LYS A 70 -6.77 -8.61 2.48
C LYS A 70 -7.66 -9.08 1.35
N LEU A 71 -7.10 -9.13 0.15
CA LEU A 71 -7.79 -9.56 -1.05
C LEU A 71 -7.34 -10.95 -1.43
N ALA A 72 -8.29 -11.82 -1.77
CA ALA A 72 -7.97 -13.11 -2.36
C ALA A 72 -7.91 -12.93 -3.88
N SER A 73 -6.75 -13.19 -4.46
CA SER A 73 -6.65 -13.29 -5.90
C SER A 73 -7.23 -14.64 -6.32
N TYR A 74 -8.28 -14.61 -7.12
CA TYR A 74 -8.82 -15.82 -7.72
C TYR A 74 -7.93 -16.27 -8.86
N GLN A 75 -7.12 -17.31 -8.61
CA GLN A 75 -6.47 -18.05 -9.68
C GLN A 75 -7.41 -19.20 -10.09
N GLY A 76 -8.44 -18.91 -10.81
CA GLY A 76 -9.38 -19.91 -11.28
C GLY A 76 -9.93 -19.56 -12.64
N VAL A 77 -10.44 -20.56 -13.33
CA VAL A 77 -10.92 -20.52 -14.72
C VAL A 77 -12.17 -19.64 -14.89
N SER A 78 -12.80 -19.22 -13.82
CA SER A 78 -13.95 -18.30 -13.90
C SER A 78 -13.49 -16.91 -13.50
N SER A 79 -13.07 -16.13 -14.47
CA SER A 79 -12.84 -14.72 -14.29
C SER A 79 -14.18 -13.99 -14.17
N THR A 80 -14.82 -14.11 -13.02
CA THR A 80 -16.01 -13.28 -12.75
C THR A 80 -15.64 -11.84 -12.44
N GLY A 81 -14.32 -11.54 -12.41
CA GLY A 81 -13.86 -10.19 -12.10
C GLY A 81 -14.10 -9.75 -10.66
N VAL A 82 -14.56 -10.63 -9.79
CA VAL A 82 -14.86 -10.30 -8.40
C VAL A 82 -13.65 -10.56 -7.54
N ILE A 83 -13.12 -9.52 -6.90
CA ILE A 83 -12.13 -9.63 -5.83
C ILE A 83 -12.87 -10.02 -4.57
N LYS A 84 -12.53 -11.18 -4.01
CA LYS A 84 -13.06 -11.60 -2.73
C LYS A 84 -12.26 -10.96 -1.61
N GLU A 85 -12.91 -10.15 -0.80
CA GLU A 85 -12.31 -9.61 0.42
C GLU A 85 -12.25 -10.71 1.48
N VAL A 86 -11.03 -11.00 1.98
CA VAL A 86 -10.83 -11.90 3.11
C VAL A 86 -10.90 -11.12 4.42
N ILE A 87 -10.33 -9.92 4.43
CA ILE A 87 -10.50 -8.93 5.50
C ILE A 87 -11.09 -7.70 4.85
N GLY A 88 -12.27 -7.31 5.27
CA GLY A 88 -13.01 -6.20 4.67
C GLY A 88 -12.73 -4.87 5.34
N ILE A 89 -13.19 -3.81 4.70
CA ILE A 89 -13.10 -2.44 5.19
C ILE A 89 -14.36 -2.14 5.98
N ASN A 90 -14.21 -1.86 7.27
CA ASN A 90 -15.34 -1.59 8.16
C ASN A 90 -15.54 -0.09 8.41
N GLU A 91 -14.57 0.75 8.07
CA GLU A 91 -14.62 2.19 8.32
C GLU A 91 -15.50 2.89 7.31
N ASP A 92 -16.12 3.99 7.74
CA ASP A 92 -16.82 4.90 6.84
C ASP A 92 -15.78 5.74 6.08
N LEU A 93 -15.79 5.64 4.76
CA LEU A 93 -14.84 6.32 3.89
C LEU A 93 -15.36 7.65 3.36
N THR A 94 -16.59 8.02 3.65
CA THR A 94 -17.20 9.24 3.13
C THR A 94 -16.37 10.47 3.48
N ASP A 95 -15.98 11.24 2.46
CA ASP A 95 -15.15 12.45 2.59
C ASP A 95 -13.77 12.24 3.20
N ARG A 96 -13.31 10.99 3.33
CA ARG A 96 -12.00 10.68 3.90
C ARG A 96 -10.91 10.72 2.82
N THR A 97 -9.73 11.13 3.23
CA THR A 97 -8.51 10.88 2.46
C THR A 97 -8.03 9.48 2.80
N VAL A 98 -8.05 8.57 1.84
CA VAL A 98 -7.67 7.16 2.03
C VAL A 98 -6.37 6.90 1.30
N VAL A 99 -5.30 6.66 2.05
CA VAL A 99 -3.97 6.33 1.49
C VAL A 99 -3.85 4.82 1.39
N ILE A 100 -3.78 4.31 0.17
CA ILE A 100 -3.55 2.88 -0.03
C ILE A 100 -2.06 2.60 0.05
N VAL A 101 -1.70 1.64 0.90
CA VAL A 101 -0.32 1.18 1.05
C VAL A 101 -0.23 -0.22 0.48
N GLU A 102 0.52 -0.36 -0.61
CA GLU A 102 0.68 -1.63 -1.33
C GLU A 102 2.17 -1.95 -1.45
N ASP A 103 2.52 -3.24 -1.57
CA ASP A 103 3.92 -3.64 -1.76
C ASP A 103 4.37 -3.45 -3.23
N ILE A 104 3.93 -4.29 -4.13
CA ILE A 104 4.24 -4.21 -5.56
C ILE A 104 2.95 -4.31 -6.35
N VAL A 105 2.74 -3.38 -7.27
CA VAL A 105 1.65 -3.46 -8.23
C VAL A 105 2.20 -4.07 -9.51
N ASP A 106 1.96 -5.37 -9.69
CA ASP A 106 2.49 -6.14 -10.81
C ASP A 106 1.74 -5.81 -12.10
N THR A 107 0.45 -6.12 -12.18
CA THR A 107 -0.35 -5.86 -13.37
C THR A 107 -1.24 -4.63 -13.27
N GLY A 108 -1.43 -4.11 -12.08
CA GLY A 108 -2.34 -3.01 -11.81
C GLY A 108 -3.82 -3.40 -11.77
N LEU A 109 -4.17 -4.62 -12.17
CA LEU A 109 -5.57 -5.03 -12.25
C LEU A 109 -6.24 -5.14 -10.87
N THR A 110 -5.55 -5.73 -9.91
CA THR A 110 -6.04 -5.83 -8.52
C THR A 110 -6.19 -4.45 -7.90
N MET A 111 -5.22 -3.56 -8.14
CA MET A 111 -5.26 -2.19 -7.66
C MET A 111 -6.43 -1.43 -8.29
N GLN A 112 -6.64 -1.58 -9.60
CA GLN A 112 -7.74 -0.91 -10.28
C GLN A 112 -9.11 -1.33 -9.70
N ARG A 113 -9.29 -2.60 -9.44
CA ARG A 113 -10.52 -3.12 -8.84
C ARG A 113 -10.73 -2.62 -7.41
N LEU A 114 -9.64 -2.57 -6.64
CA LEU A 114 -9.69 -2.00 -5.30
C LEU A 114 -10.08 -0.52 -5.34
N LEU A 115 -9.48 0.25 -6.24
CA LEU A 115 -9.81 1.67 -6.40
C LEU A 115 -11.27 1.87 -6.83
N ASP A 116 -11.75 1.04 -7.74
CA ASP A 116 -13.15 1.09 -8.18
C ASP A 116 -14.12 0.80 -7.02
N THR A 117 -13.80 -0.21 -6.22
CA THR A 117 -14.60 -0.56 -5.04
C THR A 117 -14.61 0.55 -4.01
N LEU A 118 -13.44 1.12 -3.71
CA LEU A 118 -13.32 2.23 -2.76
C LEU A 118 -14.03 3.48 -3.25
N GLY A 119 -13.95 3.76 -4.54
CA GLY A 119 -14.60 4.92 -5.15
C GLY A 119 -16.12 4.94 -4.93
N THR A 120 -16.76 3.77 -4.81
CA THR A 120 -18.19 3.67 -4.55
C THR A 120 -18.56 4.06 -3.13
N ARG A 121 -17.61 4.18 -2.22
CA ARG A 121 -17.82 4.55 -0.81
C ARG A 121 -17.65 6.04 -0.52
N GLY A 122 -17.42 6.85 -1.55
CA GLY A 122 -17.40 8.31 -1.46
C GLY A 122 -16.20 8.95 -0.78
N PRO A 123 -14.97 8.40 -0.89
CA PRO A 123 -13.80 9.08 -0.34
C PRO A 123 -13.52 10.39 -1.08
N ARG A 124 -12.86 11.33 -0.41
CA ARG A 124 -12.47 12.60 -1.03
C ARG A 124 -11.35 12.43 -2.04
N GLU A 125 -10.35 11.65 -1.68
CA GLU A 125 -9.18 11.35 -2.52
C GLU A 125 -8.58 10.01 -2.10
N ILE A 126 -7.90 9.34 -3.03
CA ILE A 126 -7.26 8.04 -2.76
C ILE A 126 -5.82 8.08 -3.27
N PRO A 127 -4.86 8.65 -2.53
CA PRO A 127 -3.45 8.50 -2.87
C PRO A 127 -3.01 7.04 -2.71
N VAL A 128 -2.12 6.59 -3.60
CA VAL A 128 -1.58 5.23 -3.56
C VAL A 128 -0.08 5.30 -3.35
N SER A 129 0.42 4.55 -2.38
CA SER A 129 1.84 4.43 -2.07
C SER A 129 2.30 2.99 -2.24
N TYR A 130 3.38 2.80 -3.00
CA TYR A 130 3.98 1.49 -3.28
C TYR A 130 5.33 1.34 -2.59
N THR A 131 5.75 0.11 -2.33
CA THR A 131 7.11 -0.17 -1.86
C THR A 131 8.17 -0.06 -2.96
N HIS A 132 7.79 0.34 -4.15
CA HIS A 132 8.72 0.52 -5.25
C HIS A 132 9.63 1.72 -5.02
N LEU A 133 10.87 1.67 -5.53
CA LEU A 133 11.87 2.71 -5.30
C LEU A 133 11.47 4.10 -5.77
N THR A 134 10.67 4.21 -6.78
CA THR A 134 10.17 5.49 -7.29
C THR A 134 8.89 5.95 -6.60
N LEU A 135 8.25 5.07 -5.87
CA LEU A 135 7.07 5.30 -5.02
C LEU A 135 6.13 6.39 -5.56
N PRO A 136 5.57 6.21 -6.77
CA PRO A 136 4.65 7.20 -7.29
C PRO A 136 3.38 7.25 -6.44
N THR A 137 2.86 8.45 -6.23
CA THR A 137 1.56 8.65 -5.58
C THR A 137 0.53 8.91 -6.65
N ILE A 138 -0.51 8.08 -6.71
CA ILE A 138 -1.61 8.24 -7.64
C ILE A 138 -2.77 8.87 -6.89
N ARG A 139 -3.30 9.96 -7.45
CA ARG A 139 -4.50 10.62 -6.92
C ARG A 139 -5.63 10.49 -7.93
N LEU A 140 -6.76 10.14 -7.43
CA LEU A 140 -7.99 10.09 -8.21
C LEU A 140 -8.76 11.40 -8.09
#